data_e371bea33c85338e3062a9e7d6cf4020
#
_entry.id   e371bea33c85338e3062a9e7d6cf4020
#
_cell.length_a   1.000
_cell.length_b   1.000
_cell.length_c   1.000
_cell.angle_alpha   90.00
_cell.angle_beta   90.00
_cell.angle_gamma   90.00
#
_symmetry.space_group_name_H-M   'P 1'
#
loop_
_entity.id
_entity.type
_entity.pdbx_description
1 polymer ?
#
loop_
_entity_poly.entity_id
_entity_poly.type
_entity_poly.pdbx_seq_one_letter_code
_entity_poly.pdbx_strand_id
1 'polypeptide(L)'
;MNTISSVLDVTNFGVVGDGTTNNTKKIAEVIGELKKLGGGTVYFPPGEYVTGSIILGDNMTLYLEGGATILGSADPEDYPMITKEDLEGYNREGHTGLVAARNAKNITVTGRGTLDGRGYNWWSNPKNEQRPRAFQPIMCENVRLSGISIINSAMWTVHPMCCRNVTIDGISIKNPADSPNTDGINPESCSNVHVSNCQVDVGDDCVTLKSGTEDDYLQKKYPCENITITNCTMNNGHGGVVIGSEMSGGVRNVTISNCVFNGTDRGIRIKTRRKRGGSVEDIRIDNIMMTNVFAPLTINGYYKCGGTDPNDMELFSLEKKPVEDSTPVFKNIYISNVTAREVKCAA
;
A
#
# COMPACT_ATOMS: atom_id res chain seq x y z
N MET A 1 17.54 6.12 37.97
CA MET A 1 16.98 5.18 36.98
C MET A 1 17.90 5.22 35.76
N ASN A 2 18.62 4.15 35.50
CA ASN A 2 19.39 4.05 34.26
C ASN A 2 18.39 4.02 33.10
N THR A 3 18.35 5.08 32.31
CA THR A 3 17.67 5.07 31.01
C THR A 3 18.42 4.08 30.12
N ILE A 4 17.94 2.86 30.04
CA ILE A 4 18.41 1.90 29.06
C ILE A 4 18.10 2.52 27.69
N SER A 5 19.13 2.74 26.88
CA SER A 5 18.94 3.21 25.51
C SER A 5 18.07 2.17 24.81
N SER A 6 16.89 2.60 24.37
CA SER A 6 15.96 1.75 23.62
C SER A 6 16.34 1.62 22.13
N VAL A 7 17.61 1.85 21.79
CA VAL A 7 18.15 1.65 20.44
C VAL A 7 19.01 0.41 20.43
N LEU A 8 18.59 -0.62 19.68
CA LEU A 8 19.31 -1.85 19.49
C LEU A 8 19.90 -1.92 18.07
N ASP A 9 21.22 -1.84 17.97
CA ASP A 9 21.96 -2.10 16.74
C ASP A 9 21.93 -3.62 16.47
N VAL A 10 21.36 -4.01 15.34
CA VAL A 10 21.16 -5.42 14.98
C VAL A 10 22.48 -6.20 14.90
N THR A 11 23.59 -5.55 14.55
CA THR A 11 24.90 -6.20 14.43
C THR A 11 25.42 -6.71 15.77
N ASN A 12 25.04 -6.05 16.88
CA ASN A 12 25.37 -6.49 18.24
C ASN A 12 24.67 -7.81 18.63
N PHE A 13 23.68 -8.24 17.85
CA PHE A 13 22.95 -9.50 18.02
C PHE A 13 23.36 -10.55 16.98
N GLY A 14 24.45 -10.29 16.25
CA GLY A 14 24.99 -11.20 15.26
C GLY A 14 24.21 -11.23 13.94
N VAL A 15 23.43 -10.17 13.65
CA VAL A 15 22.86 -9.93 12.32
C VAL A 15 23.99 -9.49 11.39
N VAL A 16 24.06 -10.10 10.21
CA VAL A 16 25.17 -9.92 9.25
C VAL A 16 24.66 -9.22 7.99
N GLY A 17 25.26 -8.10 7.65
CA GLY A 17 24.92 -7.30 6.47
C GLY A 17 25.76 -7.62 5.23
N ASP A 18 25.84 -8.89 4.84
CA ASP A 18 26.68 -9.41 3.75
C ASP A 18 25.93 -9.71 2.44
N GLY A 19 24.61 -9.44 2.40
CA GLY A 19 23.75 -9.70 1.24
C GLY A 19 23.37 -11.17 1.01
N THR A 20 23.85 -12.09 1.83
CA THR A 20 23.68 -13.54 1.63
C THR A 20 23.15 -14.28 2.86
N THR A 21 23.61 -13.93 4.05
CA THR A 21 23.21 -14.58 5.30
C THR A 21 21.74 -14.27 5.63
N ASN A 22 20.92 -15.30 5.78
CA ASN A 22 19.53 -15.14 6.22
C ASN A 22 19.48 -14.80 7.71
N ASN A 23 18.99 -13.63 8.03
CA ASN A 23 18.94 -13.07 9.38
C ASN A 23 17.56 -13.14 10.05
N THR A 24 16.56 -13.77 9.43
CA THR A 24 15.15 -13.75 9.89
C THR A 24 15.00 -14.05 11.38
N LYS A 25 15.62 -15.13 11.86
CA LYS A 25 15.52 -15.53 13.28
C LYS A 25 16.21 -14.54 14.22
N LYS A 26 17.40 -14.05 13.86
CA LYS A 26 18.16 -13.10 14.70
C LYS A 26 17.46 -11.75 14.80
N ILE A 27 16.89 -11.25 13.70
CA ILE A 27 16.11 -10.01 13.72
C ILE A 27 14.85 -10.20 14.58
N ALA A 28 14.18 -11.34 14.51
CA ALA A 28 13.05 -11.65 15.37
C ALA A 28 13.42 -11.65 16.86
N GLU A 29 14.63 -12.10 17.22
CA GLU A 29 15.16 -12.02 18.58
C GLU A 29 15.34 -10.57 19.03
N VAL A 30 15.92 -9.69 18.19
CA VAL A 30 16.06 -8.25 18.48
C VAL A 30 14.69 -7.59 18.71
N ILE A 31 13.70 -7.89 17.87
CA ILE A 31 12.32 -7.44 18.05
C ILE A 31 11.75 -7.96 19.38
N GLY A 32 12.04 -9.23 19.73
CA GLY A 32 11.62 -9.83 20.99
C GLY A 32 12.18 -9.09 22.21
N GLU A 33 13.43 -8.67 22.17
CA GLU A 33 14.03 -7.86 23.25
C GLU A 33 13.37 -6.49 23.37
N LEU A 34 13.10 -5.80 22.26
CA LEU A 34 12.40 -4.52 22.31
C LEU A 34 10.95 -4.66 22.83
N LYS A 35 10.28 -5.76 22.54
CA LYS A 35 8.93 -6.05 23.12
C LYS A 35 8.98 -6.11 24.63
N LYS A 36 9.98 -6.75 25.21
CA LYS A 36 10.18 -6.84 26.67
C LYS A 36 10.43 -5.47 27.31
N LEU A 37 11.06 -4.55 26.55
CA LEU A 37 11.31 -3.18 26.97
C LEU A 37 10.10 -2.23 26.80
N GLY A 38 9.02 -2.69 26.16
CA GLY A 38 7.83 -1.89 25.88
C GLY A 38 7.97 -1.01 24.62
N GLY A 39 8.96 -1.26 23.77
CA GLY A 39 9.23 -0.54 22.53
C GLY A 39 10.70 -0.11 22.40
N GLY A 40 10.99 0.67 21.36
CA GLY A 40 12.33 1.19 21.08
C GLY A 40 12.68 1.14 19.59
N THR A 41 13.95 1.32 19.28
CA THR A 41 14.45 1.40 17.91
C THR A 41 15.26 0.17 17.53
N VAL A 42 14.87 -0.51 16.45
CA VAL A 42 15.72 -1.46 15.74
C VAL A 42 16.54 -0.68 14.73
N TYR A 43 17.83 -0.62 14.93
CA TYR A 43 18.75 0.15 14.09
C TYR A 43 19.55 -0.78 13.17
N PHE A 44 19.51 -0.47 11.88
CA PHE A 44 20.30 -1.14 10.84
C PHE A 44 21.38 -0.20 10.32
N PRO A 45 22.67 -0.42 10.64
CA PRO A 45 23.76 0.31 10.03
C PRO A 45 23.94 -0.04 8.54
N PRO A 46 24.82 0.67 7.79
CA PRO A 46 25.08 0.35 6.39
C PRO A 46 25.44 -1.12 6.19
N GLY A 47 24.81 -1.79 5.21
CA GLY A 47 24.97 -3.23 4.90
C GLY A 47 23.75 -3.77 4.16
N GLU A 48 23.84 -4.99 3.67
CA GLU A 48 22.77 -5.70 2.95
C GLU A 48 22.26 -6.88 3.81
N TYR A 49 21.01 -6.81 4.26
CA TYR A 49 20.47 -7.74 5.24
C TYR A 49 19.35 -8.59 4.65
N VAL A 50 19.63 -9.86 4.33
CA VAL A 50 18.60 -10.80 3.87
C VAL A 50 17.73 -11.22 5.04
N THR A 51 16.41 -11.09 4.91
CA THR A 51 15.45 -11.49 5.94
C THR A 51 14.06 -11.74 5.35
N GLY A 52 13.26 -12.53 6.04
CA GLY A 52 11.81 -12.56 5.87
C GLY A 52 11.13 -11.43 6.65
N SER A 53 9.96 -11.71 7.20
CA SER A 53 9.14 -10.68 7.87
C SER A 53 9.78 -10.10 9.12
N ILE A 54 9.91 -8.77 9.17
CA ILE A 54 10.23 -7.98 10.37
C ILE A 54 8.90 -7.52 10.98
N ILE A 55 8.47 -8.12 12.09
CA ILE A 55 7.14 -7.87 12.69
C ILE A 55 7.28 -6.95 13.90
N LEU A 56 6.99 -5.66 13.71
CA LEU A 56 7.08 -4.64 14.74
C LEU A 56 5.94 -4.76 15.76
N GLY A 57 6.23 -4.42 17.01
CA GLY A 57 5.26 -4.28 18.09
C GLY A 57 5.01 -2.82 18.47
N ASP A 58 4.27 -2.61 19.57
CA ASP A 58 3.97 -1.27 20.08
C ASP A 58 5.21 -0.43 20.33
N ASN A 59 5.11 0.87 20.02
CA ASN A 59 6.14 1.87 20.27
C ASN A 59 7.50 1.56 19.62
N MET A 60 7.49 0.90 18.46
CA MET A 60 8.73 0.51 17.78
C MET A 60 9.04 1.39 16.59
N THR A 61 10.32 1.69 16.43
CA THR A 61 10.90 2.31 15.26
C THR A 61 11.85 1.34 14.57
N LEU A 62 11.64 1.08 13.28
CA LEU A 62 12.64 0.50 12.39
C LEU A 62 13.40 1.65 11.74
N TYR A 63 14.68 1.78 12.03
CA TYR A 63 15.53 2.81 11.49
C TYR A 63 16.57 2.20 10.54
N LEU A 64 16.54 2.62 9.28
CA LEU A 64 17.49 2.20 8.25
C LEU A 64 18.47 3.34 7.97
N GLU A 65 19.75 3.15 8.32
CA GLU A 65 20.78 4.13 8.03
C GLU A 65 21.02 4.28 6.52
N GLY A 66 21.54 5.41 6.09
CA GLY A 66 21.98 5.59 4.70
C GLY A 66 22.98 4.49 4.31
N GLY A 67 22.64 3.72 3.26
CA GLY A 67 23.43 2.54 2.86
C GLY A 67 22.99 1.21 3.49
N ALA A 68 22.01 1.21 4.39
CA ALA A 68 21.37 -0.02 4.84
C ALA A 68 20.31 -0.49 3.82
N THR A 69 20.35 -1.76 3.43
CA THR A 69 19.33 -2.37 2.56
C THR A 69 18.81 -3.65 3.21
N ILE A 70 17.50 -3.69 3.42
CA ILE A 70 16.80 -4.92 3.76
C ILE A 70 16.44 -5.64 2.46
N LEU A 71 16.92 -6.87 2.32
CA LEU A 71 16.68 -7.74 1.15
C LEU A 71 15.64 -8.81 1.53
N GLY A 72 14.51 -8.83 0.88
CA GLY A 72 13.48 -9.85 1.08
C GLY A 72 14.03 -11.26 0.81
N SER A 73 13.80 -12.20 1.73
CA SER A 73 14.11 -13.61 1.52
C SER A 73 13.33 -14.18 0.34
N ALA A 74 13.92 -15.13 -0.38
CA ALA A 74 13.23 -15.88 -1.42
C ALA A 74 12.47 -17.09 -0.87
N ASP A 75 12.67 -17.42 0.41
CA ASP A 75 12.02 -18.56 1.05
C ASP A 75 10.66 -18.15 1.63
N PRO A 76 9.54 -18.72 1.16
CA PRO A 76 8.22 -18.43 1.70
C PRO A 76 8.06 -18.74 3.19
N GLU A 77 8.81 -19.70 3.72
CA GLU A 77 8.76 -20.08 5.15
C GLU A 77 9.26 -18.95 6.08
N ASP A 78 10.00 -17.99 5.54
CA ASP A 78 10.44 -16.80 6.28
C ASP A 78 9.31 -15.76 6.48
N TYR A 79 8.14 -15.97 5.88
CA TYR A 79 6.99 -15.07 5.92
C TYR A 79 5.76 -15.79 6.49
N PRO A 80 5.46 -15.63 7.78
CA PRO A 80 4.28 -16.26 8.38
C PRO A 80 3.00 -15.95 7.61
N MET A 81 2.13 -16.94 7.45
CA MET A 81 0.83 -16.75 6.81
C MET A 81 -0.10 -15.93 7.71
N ILE A 82 -0.82 -15.00 7.09
CA ILE A 82 -1.95 -14.30 7.70
C ILE A 82 -3.21 -14.97 7.18
N THR A 83 -4.07 -15.39 8.09
CA THR A 83 -5.34 -16.06 7.77
C THR A 83 -6.52 -15.09 7.83
N LYS A 84 -7.67 -15.52 7.37
CA LYS A 84 -8.92 -14.75 7.43
C LYS A 84 -9.33 -14.45 8.89
N GLU A 85 -9.08 -15.39 9.79
CA GLU A 85 -9.33 -15.22 11.24
C GLU A 85 -8.44 -14.11 11.82
N ASP A 86 -7.17 -14.07 11.43
CA ASP A 86 -6.23 -13.01 11.81
C ASP A 86 -6.69 -11.61 11.38
N LEU A 87 -7.46 -11.55 10.30
CA LEU A 87 -7.99 -10.33 9.69
C LEU A 87 -9.43 -10.03 10.10
N GLU A 88 -9.94 -10.67 11.15
CA GLU A 88 -11.34 -10.52 11.61
C GLU A 88 -12.38 -10.75 10.49
N GLY A 89 -12.06 -11.59 9.53
CA GLY A 89 -12.93 -11.95 8.41
C GLY A 89 -12.68 -11.18 7.11
N TYR A 90 -11.72 -10.25 7.04
CA TYR A 90 -11.32 -9.62 5.79
C TYR A 90 -10.65 -10.62 4.83
N ASN A 91 -10.95 -10.49 3.56
CA ASN A 91 -10.43 -11.39 2.51
C ASN A 91 -9.10 -10.89 1.94
N ARG A 92 -8.05 -10.91 2.77
CA ARG A 92 -6.68 -10.47 2.42
C ARG A 92 -5.61 -11.42 2.95
N GLU A 93 -5.91 -12.71 2.94
CA GLU A 93 -4.98 -13.75 3.35
C GLU A 93 -3.70 -13.73 2.50
N GLY A 94 -2.60 -14.18 3.08
CA GLY A 94 -1.33 -14.26 2.37
C GLY A 94 -0.13 -14.21 3.30
N HIS A 95 1.05 -14.17 2.71
CA HIS A 95 2.29 -13.99 3.47
C HIS A 95 2.34 -12.61 4.13
N THR A 96 2.80 -12.58 5.38
CA THR A 96 3.10 -11.34 6.10
C THR A 96 4.10 -10.51 5.31
N GLY A 97 3.92 -9.19 5.28
CA GLY A 97 4.83 -8.29 4.56
C GLY A 97 6.27 -8.34 5.08
N LEU A 98 7.21 -7.89 4.23
CA LEU A 98 8.64 -7.82 4.60
C LEU A 98 8.86 -6.99 5.87
N VAL A 99 8.19 -5.83 5.98
CA VAL A 99 8.06 -5.09 7.24
C VAL A 99 6.57 -5.01 7.56
N ALA A 100 6.18 -5.51 8.72
CA ALA A 100 4.78 -5.61 9.11
C ALA A 100 4.56 -5.22 10.59
N ALA A 101 3.32 -4.91 10.91
CA ALA A 101 2.83 -4.78 12.28
C ALA A 101 1.36 -5.20 12.31
N ARG A 102 0.88 -5.75 13.42
CA ARG A 102 -0.53 -6.11 13.57
C ARG A 102 -1.03 -5.78 14.97
N ASN A 103 -2.20 -5.12 15.04
CA ASN A 103 -2.84 -4.70 16.29
C ASN A 103 -1.89 -3.89 17.20
N ALA A 104 -1.05 -3.03 16.59
CA ALA A 104 0.00 -2.32 17.29
C ALA A 104 -0.15 -0.79 17.18
N LYS A 105 0.48 -0.06 18.09
CA LYS A 105 0.41 1.41 18.15
C LYS A 105 1.79 2.04 18.08
N ASN A 106 1.85 3.26 17.54
CA ASN A 106 3.06 4.08 17.48
C ASN A 106 4.20 3.39 16.71
N ILE A 107 3.91 2.96 15.48
CA ILE A 107 4.85 2.27 14.59
C ILE A 107 5.52 3.28 13.68
N THR A 108 6.83 3.26 13.63
CA THR A 108 7.60 4.10 12.71
C THR A 108 8.58 3.26 11.89
N VAL A 109 8.63 3.51 10.58
CA VAL A 109 9.70 3.05 9.69
C VAL A 109 10.32 4.28 9.05
N THR A 110 11.61 4.49 9.25
CA THR A 110 12.27 5.73 8.82
C THR A 110 13.76 5.55 8.57
N GLY A 111 14.42 6.61 8.12
CA GLY A 111 15.83 6.65 7.81
C GLY A 111 16.08 7.06 6.35
N ARG A 112 17.19 6.58 5.79
CA ARG A 112 17.58 6.82 4.39
C ARG A 112 17.99 5.54 3.65
N GLY A 113 17.72 4.39 4.26
CA GLY A 113 18.00 3.09 3.67
C GLY A 113 16.93 2.63 2.70
N THR A 114 17.03 1.37 2.29
CA THR A 114 16.19 0.76 1.26
C THR A 114 15.52 -0.52 1.76
N LEU A 115 14.26 -0.71 1.40
CA LEU A 115 13.57 -2.00 1.43
C LEU A 115 13.54 -2.54 -0.01
N ASP A 116 14.22 -3.63 -0.29
CA ASP A 116 14.15 -4.37 -1.55
C ASP A 116 13.32 -5.64 -1.34
N GLY A 117 12.11 -5.66 -1.86
CA GLY A 117 11.20 -6.80 -1.75
C GLY A 117 11.65 -8.02 -2.54
N ARG A 118 12.67 -7.90 -3.42
CA ARG A 118 13.17 -8.95 -4.33
C ARG A 118 12.03 -9.68 -5.04
N GLY A 119 11.03 -8.91 -5.48
CA GLY A 119 9.76 -9.38 -6.06
C GLY A 119 9.91 -10.34 -7.23
N TYR A 120 11.03 -10.25 -7.96
CA TYR A 120 11.34 -11.16 -9.05
C TYR A 120 11.37 -12.64 -8.63
N ASN A 121 11.56 -12.94 -7.35
CA ASN A 121 11.43 -14.31 -6.80
C ASN A 121 9.97 -14.78 -6.73
N TRP A 122 9.01 -13.87 -6.82
CA TRP A 122 7.58 -14.11 -6.62
C TRP A 122 6.74 -13.94 -7.89
N TRP A 123 7.21 -13.15 -8.86
CA TRP A 123 6.42 -12.76 -10.04
C TRP A 123 6.16 -13.87 -11.05
N SER A 124 6.86 -15.01 -10.96
CA SER A 124 6.62 -16.17 -11.83
C SER A 124 5.21 -16.74 -11.72
N ASN A 125 4.51 -16.49 -10.61
CA ASN A 125 3.09 -16.82 -10.44
C ASN A 125 2.27 -15.56 -10.10
N PRO A 126 1.96 -14.70 -11.08
CA PRO A 126 1.28 -13.42 -10.84
C PRO A 126 -0.16 -13.58 -10.33
N LYS A 127 -0.79 -14.74 -10.51
CA LYS A 127 -2.13 -15.04 -9.98
C LYS A 127 -2.14 -15.36 -8.48
N ASN A 128 -0.97 -15.61 -7.90
CA ASN A 128 -0.86 -15.80 -6.45
C ASN A 128 -0.88 -14.44 -5.75
N GLU A 129 -2.03 -14.02 -5.24
CA GLU A 129 -2.21 -12.78 -4.49
C GLU A 129 -1.68 -12.87 -3.05
N GLN A 130 -1.20 -14.04 -2.62
CA GLN A 130 -0.64 -14.26 -1.29
C GLN A 130 0.82 -13.81 -1.15
N ARG A 131 1.41 -13.24 -2.18
CA ARG A 131 2.78 -12.69 -2.18
C ARG A 131 2.97 -11.62 -1.08
N PRO A 132 4.14 -11.55 -0.41
CA PRO A 132 4.37 -10.57 0.66
C PRO A 132 4.35 -9.13 0.12
N ARG A 133 3.82 -8.19 0.92
CA ARG A 133 3.90 -6.75 0.68
C ARG A 133 5.24 -6.24 1.22
N ALA A 134 5.72 -5.08 0.73
CA ALA A 134 6.96 -4.53 1.29
C ALA A 134 6.74 -3.90 2.67
N PHE A 135 5.65 -3.14 2.87
CA PHE A 135 5.26 -2.60 4.17
C PHE A 135 3.76 -2.82 4.42
N GLN A 136 3.43 -3.54 5.48
CA GLN A 136 2.06 -4.00 5.75
C GLN A 136 1.67 -3.85 7.24
N PRO A 137 1.30 -2.66 7.71
CA PRO A 137 0.64 -2.51 9.00
C PRO A 137 -0.85 -2.87 8.87
N ILE A 138 -1.35 -3.68 9.82
CA ILE A 138 -2.75 -4.15 9.85
C ILE A 138 -3.37 -3.82 11.20
N MET A 139 -4.53 -3.16 11.22
CA MET A 139 -5.26 -2.78 12.44
C MET A 139 -4.37 -2.01 13.42
N CYS A 140 -3.51 -1.12 12.88
CA CYS A 140 -2.56 -0.34 13.67
C CYS A 140 -3.02 1.12 13.85
N GLU A 141 -2.50 1.77 14.90
CA GLU A 141 -2.77 3.17 15.20
C GLU A 141 -1.46 3.97 15.29
N ASN A 142 -1.43 5.20 14.75
CA ASN A 142 -0.27 6.07 14.70
C ASN A 142 0.91 5.42 13.95
N VAL A 143 0.71 5.20 12.65
CA VAL A 143 1.71 4.59 11.75
C VAL A 143 2.43 5.68 10.97
N ARG A 144 3.75 5.64 10.97
CA ARG A 144 4.59 6.54 10.18
C ARG A 144 5.57 5.77 9.30
N LEU A 145 5.60 6.13 8.02
CA LEU A 145 6.59 5.65 7.05
C LEU A 145 7.23 6.87 6.39
N SER A 146 8.55 7.06 6.51
CA SER A 146 9.18 8.27 6.00
C SER A 146 10.65 8.10 5.57
N GLY A 147 11.02 8.83 4.53
CA GLY A 147 12.40 9.09 4.12
C GLY A 147 13.15 7.93 3.44
N ILE A 148 12.60 6.72 3.41
CA ILE A 148 13.24 5.53 2.86
C ILE A 148 12.90 5.30 1.38
N SER A 149 13.69 4.45 0.73
CA SER A 149 13.40 3.91 -0.60
C SER A 149 12.79 2.52 -0.49
N ILE A 150 11.84 2.19 -1.37
CA ILE A 150 11.24 0.85 -1.47
C ILE A 150 11.30 0.41 -2.93
N ILE A 151 11.88 -0.75 -3.20
CA ILE A 151 12.05 -1.23 -4.57
C ILE A 151 11.63 -2.70 -4.70
N ASN A 152 11.29 -3.09 -5.92
CA ASN A 152 11.04 -4.48 -6.31
C ASN A 152 10.06 -5.20 -5.36
N SER A 153 8.96 -4.58 -5.01
CA SER A 153 7.96 -5.25 -4.16
C SER A 153 7.40 -6.50 -4.85
N ALA A 154 7.16 -7.56 -4.09
CA ALA A 154 6.58 -8.78 -4.63
C ALA A 154 5.09 -8.62 -4.99
N MET A 155 4.40 -7.72 -4.32
CA MET A 155 3.00 -7.33 -4.53
C MET A 155 2.81 -5.86 -4.18
N TRP A 156 1.62 -5.41 -3.78
CA TRP A 156 1.35 -4.05 -3.31
C TRP A 156 2.44 -3.58 -2.36
N THR A 157 3.03 -2.42 -2.66
CA THR A 157 4.26 -2.01 -1.98
C THR A 157 4.00 -1.53 -0.56
N VAL A 158 3.16 -0.52 -0.38
CA VAL A 158 2.79 0.04 0.92
C VAL A 158 1.30 -0.19 1.15
N HIS A 159 0.94 -1.11 2.02
CA HIS A 159 -0.43 -1.54 2.23
C HIS A 159 -0.86 -1.45 3.69
N PRO A 160 -1.13 -0.25 4.23
CA PRO A 160 -1.81 -0.14 5.51
C PRO A 160 -3.27 -0.59 5.36
N MET A 161 -3.72 -1.48 6.24
CA MET A 161 -5.07 -2.03 6.23
C MET A 161 -5.74 -1.83 7.59
N CYS A 162 -6.97 -1.28 7.59
CA CYS A 162 -7.74 -0.98 8.81
C CYS A 162 -6.95 -0.16 9.84
N CYS A 163 -6.06 0.73 9.37
CA CYS A 163 -5.21 1.55 10.23
C CYS A 163 -5.82 2.94 10.46
N ARG A 164 -5.43 3.57 11.56
CA ARG A 164 -5.80 4.94 11.88
C ARG A 164 -4.57 5.81 12.11
N ASN A 165 -4.64 7.10 11.68
CA ASN A 165 -3.56 8.08 11.81
C ASN A 165 -2.28 7.58 11.12
N VAL A 166 -2.34 7.47 9.79
CA VAL A 166 -1.24 6.99 8.95
C VAL A 166 -0.57 8.17 8.26
N THR A 167 0.73 8.29 8.40
CA THR A 167 1.54 9.29 7.68
C THR A 167 2.57 8.59 6.81
N ILE A 168 2.54 8.87 5.51
CA ILE A 168 3.51 8.40 4.51
C ILE A 168 4.13 9.64 3.88
N ASP A 169 5.40 9.91 4.15
CA ASP A 169 6.03 11.17 3.81
C ASP A 169 7.45 11.02 3.26
N GLY A 170 7.73 11.63 2.12
CA GLY A 170 9.07 11.72 1.56
C GLY A 170 9.70 10.38 1.18
N ILE A 171 8.92 9.37 0.83
CA ILE A 171 9.42 8.07 0.38
C ILE A 171 9.58 8.03 -1.14
N SER A 172 10.48 7.17 -1.60
CA SER A 172 10.62 6.83 -3.02
C SER A 172 10.23 5.36 -3.24
N ILE A 173 9.35 5.10 -4.18
CA ILE A 173 8.94 3.73 -4.58
C ILE A 173 9.34 3.53 -6.04
N LYS A 174 10.03 2.41 -6.33
CA LYS A 174 10.35 2.02 -7.69
C LYS A 174 10.18 0.52 -7.91
N ASN A 175 9.20 0.16 -8.71
CA ASN A 175 8.98 -1.20 -9.19
C ASN A 175 9.07 -1.24 -10.72
N PRO A 176 9.54 -2.35 -11.34
CA PRO A 176 9.54 -2.49 -12.79
C PRO A 176 8.15 -2.28 -13.40
N ALA A 177 8.08 -1.65 -14.57
CA ALA A 177 6.81 -1.32 -15.22
C ALA A 177 5.98 -2.55 -15.63
N ASP A 178 6.60 -3.71 -15.79
CA ASP A 178 5.99 -4.99 -16.12
C ASP A 178 5.77 -5.90 -14.91
N SER A 179 6.07 -5.43 -13.70
CA SER A 179 5.88 -6.21 -12.48
C SER A 179 4.41 -6.28 -12.08
N PRO A 180 3.89 -7.50 -11.79
CA PRO A 180 2.46 -7.70 -11.58
C PRO A 180 1.99 -7.24 -10.20
N ASN A 181 0.93 -6.43 -10.17
CA ASN A 181 0.26 -5.94 -8.95
C ASN A 181 1.21 -5.21 -7.98
N THR A 182 2.18 -4.50 -8.50
CA THR A 182 3.13 -3.72 -7.69
C THR A 182 2.67 -2.29 -7.51
N ASP A 183 1.40 -2.12 -7.11
CA ASP A 183 0.85 -0.83 -6.73
C ASP A 183 1.76 -0.15 -5.70
N GLY A 184 1.83 1.18 -5.72
CA GLY A 184 2.71 1.94 -4.84
C GLY A 184 2.19 2.05 -3.41
N ILE A 185 1.13 2.83 -3.19
CA ILE A 185 0.60 3.14 -1.86
C ILE A 185 -0.90 2.84 -1.84
N ASN A 186 -1.30 1.84 -1.06
CA ASN A 186 -2.66 1.30 -1.03
C ASN A 186 -3.28 1.34 0.37
N PRO A 187 -3.72 2.50 0.87
CA PRO A 187 -4.51 2.52 2.09
C PRO A 187 -5.83 1.78 1.86
N GLU A 188 -6.08 0.73 2.65
CA GLU A 188 -7.32 -0.03 2.59
C GLU A 188 -8.08 0.08 3.91
N SER A 189 -9.32 0.59 3.87
CA SER A 189 -10.18 0.76 5.06
C SER A 189 -9.50 1.56 6.18
N CYS A 190 -8.69 2.55 5.80
CA CYS A 190 -7.94 3.39 6.73
C CYS A 190 -8.61 4.73 6.97
N SER A 191 -8.35 5.34 8.12
CA SER A 191 -8.84 6.68 8.45
C SER A 191 -7.72 7.62 8.89
N ASN A 192 -7.83 8.92 8.54
CA ASN A 192 -6.85 9.96 8.81
C ASN A 192 -5.48 9.60 8.20
N VAL A 193 -5.43 9.57 6.85
CA VAL A 193 -4.23 9.20 6.10
C VAL A 193 -3.64 10.41 5.41
N HIS A 194 -2.36 10.64 5.57
CA HIS A 194 -1.60 11.68 4.89
C HIS A 194 -0.51 11.06 4.04
N VAL A 195 -0.56 11.31 2.72
CA VAL A 195 0.48 10.93 1.75
C VAL A 195 1.07 12.21 1.18
N SER A 196 2.35 12.46 1.41
CA SER A 196 3.00 13.70 0.98
C SER A 196 4.44 13.51 0.53
N ASN A 197 4.87 14.37 -0.41
CA ASN A 197 6.27 14.46 -0.84
C ASN A 197 6.86 13.15 -1.40
N CYS A 198 6.02 12.25 -1.90
CA CYS A 198 6.41 10.92 -2.37
C CYS A 198 6.72 10.91 -3.87
N GLN A 199 7.66 10.06 -4.27
CA GLN A 199 7.94 9.70 -5.65
C GLN A 199 7.54 8.25 -5.88
N VAL A 200 6.62 8.00 -6.82
CA VAL A 200 6.07 6.66 -7.06
C VAL A 200 6.21 6.32 -8.53
N ASP A 201 6.98 5.26 -8.82
CA ASP A 201 7.22 4.73 -10.16
C ASP A 201 7.00 3.21 -10.13
N VAL A 202 5.90 2.73 -10.71
CA VAL A 202 5.44 1.36 -10.45
C VAL A 202 4.81 0.70 -11.68
N GLY A 203 4.59 -0.62 -11.59
CA GLY A 203 3.99 -1.43 -12.65
C GLY A 203 2.46 -1.52 -12.59
N ASP A 204 1.82 -1.06 -11.50
CA ASP A 204 0.35 -1.00 -11.37
C ASP A 204 -0.05 0.40 -10.86
N ASP A 205 -1.14 0.59 -10.13
CA ASP A 205 -1.62 1.90 -9.70
C ASP A 205 -0.62 2.58 -8.72
N CYS A 206 -0.34 3.90 -8.90
CA CYS A 206 0.63 4.60 -8.04
C CYS A 206 0.13 4.81 -6.61
N VAL A 207 -1.04 5.42 -6.44
CA VAL A 207 -1.71 5.54 -5.14
C VAL A 207 -3.15 5.06 -5.30
N THR A 208 -3.56 4.07 -4.50
CA THR A 208 -4.88 3.44 -4.66
C THR A 208 -5.62 3.37 -3.35
N LEU A 209 -6.75 4.03 -3.26
CA LEU A 209 -7.64 4.00 -2.09
C LEU A 209 -8.61 2.83 -2.22
N LYS A 210 -8.58 1.94 -1.22
CA LYS A 210 -9.38 0.71 -1.17
C LYS A 210 -10.19 0.63 0.11
N SER A 211 -11.29 -0.14 0.10
CA SER A 211 -12.13 -0.39 1.28
C SER A 211 -12.90 -1.71 1.18
N GLY A 212 -12.17 -2.77 0.92
CA GLY A 212 -12.71 -4.12 0.90
C GLY A 212 -13.47 -4.53 -0.36
N THR A 213 -13.72 -5.81 -0.46
CA THR A 213 -14.48 -6.45 -1.54
C THR A 213 -15.97 -6.56 -1.16
N GLU A 214 -16.79 -7.10 -2.05
CA GLU A 214 -18.20 -7.37 -1.81
C GLU A 214 -18.45 -8.29 -0.61
N ASP A 215 -17.57 -9.24 -0.35
CA ASP A 215 -17.67 -10.12 0.82
C ASP A 215 -17.40 -9.33 2.11
N ASP A 216 -16.41 -8.46 2.10
CA ASP A 216 -16.10 -7.58 3.23
C ASP A 216 -17.20 -6.54 3.47
N TYR A 217 -17.85 -6.04 2.40
CA TYR A 217 -18.97 -5.14 2.49
C TYR A 217 -20.15 -5.74 3.27
N LEU A 218 -20.45 -7.00 3.06
CA LEU A 218 -21.53 -7.70 3.74
C LEU A 218 -21.21 -7.97 5.22
N GLN A 219 -19.94 -8.15 5.54
CA GLN A 219 -19.47 -8.48 6.89
C GLN A 219 -19.13 -7.24 7.72
N LYS A 220 -18.38 -6.29 7.14
CA LYS A 220 -17.88 -5.10 7.86
C LYS A 220 -17.75 -3.91 6.91
N LYS A 221 -18.42 -2.81 7.25
CA LYS A 221 -18.38 -1.56 6.46
C LYS A 221 -17.33 -0.60 7.03
N TYR A 222 -16.07 -0.82 6.74
CA TYR A 222 -15.02 0.12 7.11
C TYR A 222 -14.64 1.00 5.91
N PRO A 223 -14.96 2.29 5.93
CA PRO A 223 -14.59 3.20 4.85
C PRO A 223 -13.09 3.48 4.85
N CYS A 224 -12.59 3.91 3.70
CA CYS A 224 -11.31 4.59 3.58
C CYS A 224 -11.60 6.09 3.57
N GLU A 225 -11.22 6.84 4.62
CA GLU A 225 -11.71 8.20 4.82
C GLU A 225 -10.74 9.18 5.45
N ASN A 226 -11.02 10.49 5.27
CA ASN A 226 -10.21 11.58 5.79
C ASN A 226 -8.76 11.50 5.27
N ILE A 227 -8.60 11.58 3.95
CA ILE A 227 -7.32 11.32 3.28
C ILE A 227 -6.83 12.56 2.57
N THR A 228 -5.55 12.85 2.69
CA THR A 228 -4.86 13.87 1.89
C THR A 228 -3.73 13.25 1.10
N ILE A 229 -3.65 13.56 -0.20
CA ILE A 229 -2.55 13.19 -1.10
C ILE A 229 -2.03 14.47 -1.72
N THR A 230 -0.79 14.85 -1.43
CA THR A 230 -0.25 16.15 -1.90
C THR A 230 1.24 16.13 -2.19
N ASN A 231 1.70 17.01 -3.08
CA ASN A 231 3.11 17.19 -3.41
C ASN A 231 3.80 15.90 -3.88
N CYS A 232 3.10 15.03 -4.59
CA CYS A 232 3.63 13.75 -5.04
C CYS A 232 3.87 13.74 -6.55
N THR A 233 4.88 12.98 -6.97
CA THR A 233 5.15 12.67 -8.37
C THR A 233 4.86 11.21 -8.63
N MET A 234 3.95 10.92 -9.58
CA MET A 234 3.58 9.58 -10.01
C MET A 234 4.11 9.36 -11.43
N ASN A 235 4.94 8.34 -11.59
CA ASN A 235 5.50 7.98 -12.89
C ASN A 235 5.05 6.59 -13.29
N ASN A 236 4.72 6.42 -14.57
CA ASN A 236 4.26 5.14 -15.12
C ASN A 236 3.01 4.61 -14.39
N GLY A 237 2.83 3.31 -14.34
CA GLY A 237 1.70 2.68 -13.64
C GLY A 237 0.35 2.81 -14.36
N HIS A 238 -0.63 2.05 -13.87
CA HIS A 238 -1.97 1.99 -14.45
C HIS A 238 -2.87 3.17 -14.04
N GLY A 239 -2.47 3.94 -13.04
CA GLY A 239 -3.16 5.15 -12.63
C GLY A 239 -2.36 5.99 -11.64
N GLY A 240 -2.43 7.32 -11.74
CA GLY A 240 -1.78 8.23 -10.80
C GLY A 240 -2.40 8.15 -9.41
N VAL A 241 -3.67 8.59 -9.28
CA VAL A 241 -4.47 8.33 -8.08
C VAL A 241 -5.74 7.58 -8.47
N VAL A 242 -5.96 6.46 -7.80
CA VAL A 242 -7.01 5.51 -8.12
C VAL A 242 -7.91 5.27 -6.90
N ILE A 243 -9.21 5.13 -7.12
CA ILE A 243 -10.17 4.67 -6.13
C ILE A 243 -10.75 3.34 -6.63
N GLY A 244 -10.59 2.31 -5.83
CA GLY A 244 -11.06 0.96 -6.14
C GLY A 244 -9.98 0.07 -6.82
N SER A 245 -10.41 -1.07 -7.41
CA SER A 245 -11.82 -1.53 -7.58
C SER A 245 -12.48 -1.97 -6.28
N GLU A 246 -11.73 -2.36 -5.27
CA GLU A 246 -12.19 -2.71 -3.93
C GLU A 246 -12.59 -1.45 -3.17
N MET A 247 -13.89 -1.12 -3.16
CA MET A 247 -14.42 0.09 -2.50
C MET A 247 -15.75 -0.15 -1.80
N SER A 248 -16.02 -1.39 -1.42
CA SER A 248 -17.30 -1.82 -0.86
C SER A 248 -17.65 -1.15 0.48
N GLY A 249 -16.65 -0.79 1.29
CA GLY A 249 -16.81 -0.02 2.51
C GLY A 249 -17.01 1.48 2.30
N GLY A 250 -16.76 1.96 1.07
CA GLY A 250 -16.82 3.37 0.71
C GLY A 250 -15.47 4.09 0.82
N VAL A 251 -15.31 5.17 0.02
CA VAL A 251 -14.17 6.08 0.05
C VAL A 251 -14.70 7.51 0.11
N ARG A 252 -14.33 8.27 1.14
CA ARG A 252 -14.89 9.61 1.35
C ARG A 252 -13.96 10.60 2.04
N ASN A 253 -14.26 11.89 1.93
CA ASN A 253 -13.47 12.98 2.50
C ASN A 253 -12.01 12.91 2.03
N VAL A 254 -11.78 12.97 0.72
CA VAL A 254 -10.45 12.85 0.11
C VAL A 254 -10.07 14.14 -0.60
N THR A 255 -8.87 14.63 -0.35
CA THR A 255 -8.26 15.72 -1.13
C THR A 255 -6.99 15.23 -1.83
N ILE A 256 -6.86 15.53 -3.13
CA ILE A 256 -5.71 15.23 -3.97
C ILE A 256 -5.26 16.54 -4.59
N SER A 257 -4.05 16.99 -4.30
CA SER A 257 -3.61 18.30 -4.76
C SER A 257 -2.10 18.41 -5.00
N ASN A 258 -1.70 19.38 -5.84
CA ASN A 258 -0.30 19.70 -6.07
C ASN A 258 0.54 18.50 -6.53
N CYS A 259 0.00 17.66 -7.40
CA CYS A 259 0.67 16.44 -7.87
C CYS A 259 1.02 16.53 -9.35
N VAL A 260 2.05 15.78 -9.73
CA VAL A 260 2.51 15.64 -11.11
C VAL A 260 2.43 14.17 -11.52
N PHE A 261 1.73 13.88 -12.61
CA PHE A 261 1.63 12.55 -13.19
C PHE A 261 2.33 12.52 -14.55
N ASN A 262 3.19 11.53 -14.77
CA ASN A 262 3.95 11.41 -15.98
C ASN A 262 3.97 9.96 -16.48
N GLY A 263 3.45 9.72 -17.67
CA GLY A 263 3.44 8.39 -18.29
C GLY A 263 2.47 7.37 -17.67
N THR A 264 1.54 7.79 -16.81
CA THR A 264 0.54 6.87 -16.26
C THR A 264 -0.53 6.52 -17.30
N ASP A 265 -1.06 5.30 -17.29
CA ASP A 265 -2.18 4.95 -18.19
C ASP A 265 -3.39 5.86 -17.94
N ARG A 266 -3.72 6.06 -16.68
CA ARG A 266 -4.80 6.96 -16.25
C ARG A 266 -4.24 7.98 -15.26
N GLY A 267 -4.76 9.20 -15.32
CA GLY A 267 -4.45 10.22 -14.32
C GLY A 267 -5.22 9.94 -13.02
N ILE A 268 -6.44 10.46 -12.96
CA ILE A 268 -7.40 10.16 -11.89
C ILE A 268 -8.33 9.04 -12.37
N ARG A 269 -8.43 7.99 -11.57
CA ARG A 269 -9.19 6.80 -11.95
C ARG A 269 -10.11 6.34 -10.83
N ILE A 270 -11.40 6.27 -11.10
CA ILE A 270 -12.38 5.62 -10.22
C ILE A 270 -12.88 4.38 -10.95
N LYS A 271 -12.69 3.20 -10.35
CA LYS A 271 -13.04 1.92 -10.97
C LYS A 271 -13.76 1.01 -9.98
N THR A 272 -14.91 0.47 -10.38
CA THR A 272 -15.70 -0.47 -9.59
C THR A 272 -16.71 -1.18 -10.48
N ARG A 273 -17.61 -1.94 -9.90
CA ARG A 273 -18.67 -2.65 -10.59
C ARG A 273 -19.92 -2.84 -9.72
N ARG A 274 -21.03 -3.21 -10.32
CA ARG A 274 -22.21 -3.69 -9.59
C ARG A 274 -21.83 -4.82 -8.64
N LYS A 275 -22.62 -5.04 -7.62
CA LYS A 275 -22.46 -5.99 -6.51
C LYS A 275 -21.40 -5.57 -5.48
N ARG A 276 -20.50 -4.64 -5.78
CA ARG A 276 -19.53 -4.14 -4.79
C ARG A 276 -20.16 -3.20 -3.76
N GLY A 277 -21.21 -2.46 -4.12
CA GLY A 277 -21.82 -1.46 -3.23
C GLY A 277 -20.85 -0.33 -2.89
N GLY A 278 -21.04 0.27 -1.73
CA GLY A 278 -20.21 1.38 -1.23
C GLY A 278 -20.45 2.70 -1.96
N SER A 279 -19.81 3.75 -1.46
CA SER A 279 -19.87 5.08 -2.06
C SER A 279 -18.48 5.67 -2.27
N VAL A 280 -18.30 6.43 -3.36
CA VAL A 280 -17.19 7.35 -3.55
C VAL A 280 -17.77 8.75 -3.46
N GLU A 281 -17.45 9.48 -2.39
CA GLU A 281 -18.09 10.76 -2.10
C GLU A 281 -17.15 11.77 -1.44
N ASP A 282 -17.48 13.05 -1.64
CA ASP A 282 -16.73 14.17 -1.07
C ASP A 282 -15.25 14.15 -1.46
N ILE A 283 -14.98 14.01 -2.77
CA ILE A 283 -13.64 13.99 -3.35
C ILE A 283 -13.31 15.38 -3.92
N ARG A 284 -12.17 15.92 -3.58
CA ARG A 284 -11.63 17.17 -4.11
C ARG A 284 -10.30 16.92 -4.80
N ILE A 285 -10.18 17.31 -6.06
CA ILE A 285 -8.98 17.16 -6.89
C ILE A 285 -8.65 18.54 -7.44
N ASP A 286 -7.46 19.06 -7.11
CA ASP A 286 -7.07 20.39 -7.49
C ASP A 286 -5.57 20.51 -7.80
N ASN A 287 -5.23 21.39 -8.76
CA ASN A 287 -3.84 21.69 -9.12
C ASN A 287 -3.01 20.45 -9.50
N ILE A 288 -3.41 19.76 -10.56
CA ILE A 288 -2.74 18.55 -11.06
C ILE A 288 -2.16 18.83 -12.45
N MET A 289 -0.87 18.50 -12.62
CA MET A 289 -0.20 18.48 -13.92
C MET A 289 -0.05 17.05 -14.42
N MET A 290 -0.43 16.80 -15.66
CA MET A 290 -0.30 15.48 -16.30
C MET A 290 0.41 15.61 -17.64
N THR A 291 1.35 14.69 -17.91
CA THR A 291 2.06 14.63 -19.20
C THR A 291 2.16 13.17 -19.65
N ASN A 292 1.94 12.92 -20.94
CA ASN A 292 2.02 11.59 -21.54
C ASN A 292 1.10 10.56 -20.83
N VAL A 293 -0.11 10.97 -20.46
CA VAL A 293 -1.13 10.14 -19.81
C VAL A 293 -2.12 9.66 -20.86
N PHE A 294 -2.44 8.36 -20.89
CA PHE A 294 -3.39 7.84 -21.87
C PHE A 294 -4.78 8.48 -21.73
N ALA A 295 -5.35 8.50 -20.53
CA ALA A 295 -6.60 9.19 -20.22
C ALA A 295 -6.53 9.92 -18.86
N PRO A 296 -6.64 11.27 -18.85
CA PRO A 296 -6.49 12.06 -17.63
C PRO A 296 -7.53 11.76 -16.55
N LEU A 297 -8.76 11.47 -16.95
CA LEU A 297 -9.87 11.17 -16.05
C LEU A 297 -10.62 9.93 -16.55
N THR A 298 -10.86 8.97 -15.66
CA THR A 298 -11.66 7.78 -15.96
C THR A 298 -12.54 7.41 -14.77
N ILE A 299 -13.85 7.30 -15.00
CA ILE A 299 -14.81 6.77 -14.03
C ILE A 299 -15.48 5.56 -14.69
N ASN A 300 -15.24 4.37 -14.13
CA ASN A 300 -15.72 3.11 -14.71
C ASN A 300 -16.49 2.27 -13.67
N GLY A 301 -17.80 2.17 -13.83
CA GLY A 301 -18.71 1.34 -13.04
C GLY A 301 -18.90 -0.09 -13.57
N TYR A 302 -18.14 -0.50 -14.59
CA TYR A 302 -18.20 -1.82 -15.24
C TYR A 302 -16.83 -2.48 -15.27
N TYR A 303 -16.04 -2.27 -14.24
CA TYR A 303 -14.66 -2.73 -14.19
C TYR A 303 -14.59 -4.24 -13.92
N LYS A 304 -13.98 -4.97 -14.85
CA LYS A 304 -13.74 -6.42 -14.72
C LYS A 304 -12.46 -6.66 -13.91
N CYS A 305 -12.58 -6.89 -12.63
CA CYS A 305 -11.44 -7.29 -11.80
C CYS A 305 -11.87 -8.29 -10.72
N GLY A 306 -11.00 -9.24 -10.48
CA GLY A 306 -11.10 -10.18 -9.37
C GLY A 306 -12.34 -11.08 -9.41
N GLY A 307 -12.18 -12.36 -9.71
CA GLY A 307 -13.14 -13.43 -9.44
C GLY A 307 -14.44 -13.45 -10.27
N THR A 308 -14.63 -12.53 -11.21
CA THR A 308 -15.80 -12.63 -12.11
C THR A 308 -15.55 -13.62 -13.21
N ASP A 309 -16.53 -14.51 -13.43
CA ASP A 309 -16.57 -15.37 -14.61
C ASP A 309 -16.30 -14.54 -15.87
N PRO A 310 -15.34 -14.92 -16.71
CA PRO A 310 -15.11 -14.27 -18.01
C PRO A 310 -16.36 -14.18 -18.88
N ASN A 311 -17.34 -15.03 -18.64
CA ASN A 311 -18.63 -15.08 -19.32
C ASN A 311 -19.74 -14.28 -18.61
N ASP A 312 -19.46 -13.56 -17.53
CA ASP A 312 -20.44 -12.70 -16.85
C ASP A 312 -20.77 -11.49 -17.73
N MET A 313 -21.67 -11.73 -18.70
CA MET A 313 -22.17 -10.71 -19.62
C MET A 313 -22.94 -9.59 -18.91
N GLU A 314 -23.33 -9.81 -17.66
CA GLU A 314 -24.01 -8.78 -16.86
C GLU A 314 -23.13 -7.56 -16.60
N LEU A 315 -21.81 -7.75 -16.48
CA LEU A 315 -20.84 -6.66 -16.34
C LEU A 315 -20.80 -5.71 -17.54
N PHE A 316 -21.15 -6.20 -18.71
CA PHE A 316 -21.12 -5.43 -19.96
C PHE A 316 -22.50 -5.02 -20.45
N SER A 317 -23.55 -5.43 -19.73
CA SER A 317 -24.93 -5.11 -20.11
C SER A 317 -25.20 -3.63 -19.86
N LEU A 318 -25.69 -2.95 -20.88
CA LEU A 318 -26.22 -1.58 -20.80
C LEU A 318 -27.69 -1.55 -20.36
N GLU A 319 -28.29 -2.69 -20.07
CA GLU A 319 -29.66 -2.73 -19.58
C GLU A 319 -29.80 -2.02 -18.24
N LYS A 320 -30.87 -1.26 -18.12
CA LYS A 320 -31.20 -0.59 -16.87
C LYS A 320 -31.54 -1.61 -15.81
N LYS A 321 -30.78 -1.63 -14.74
CA LYS A 321 -30.99 -2.52 -13.58
C LYS A 321 -31.55 -1.72 -12.40
N PRO A 322 -32.28 -2.33 -11.47
CA PRO A 322 -32.66 -1.70 -10.22
C PRO A 322 -31.46 -1.18 -9.43
N VAL A 323 -31.66 -0.11 -8.68
CA VAL A 323 -30.68 0.38 -7.71
C VAL A 323 -30.89 -0.37 -6.40
N GLU A 324 -29.86 -1.01 -5.93
CA GLU A 324 -29.83 -1.85 -4.72
C GLU A 324 -28.69 -1.40 -3.81
N ASP A 325 -28.60 -1.90 -2.58
CA ASP A 325 -27.51 -1.61 -1.65
C ASP A 325 -26.12 -2.01 -2.22
N SER A 326 -26.10 -2.99 -3.11
CA SER A 326 -24.90 -3.45 -3.82
C SER A 326 -24.57 -2.60 -5.07
N THR A 327 -25.33 -1.57 -5.38
CA THR A 327 -25.03 -0.64 -6.48
C THR A 327 -24.09 0.46 -5.98
N PRO A 328 -22.89 0.62 -6.58
CA PRO A 328 -21.97 1.68 -6.19
C PRO A 328 -22.55 3.07 -6.41
N VAL A 329 -22.25 4.00 -5.50
CA VAL A 329 -22.71 5.40 -5.57
C VAL A 329 -21.52 6.34 -5.74
N PHE A 330 -21.62 7.27 -6.68
CA PHE A 330 -20.65 8.34 -6.91
C PHE A 330 -21.32 9.69 -6.71
N LYS A 331 -20.82 10.52 -5.81
CA LYS A 331 -21.41 11.85 -5.55
C LYS A 331 -20.40 12.85 -4.99
N ASN A 332 -20.66 14.13 -5.18
CA ASN A 332 -19.86 15.23 -4.65
C ASN A 332 -18.38 15.15 -5.04
N ILE A 333 -18.08 14.85 -6.30
CA ILE A 333 -16.72 14.78 -6.85
C ILE A 333 -16.44 16.09 -7.59
N TYR A 334 -15.43 16.84 -7.18
CA TYR A 334 -15.04 18.10 -7.77
C TYR A 334 -13.61 18.06 -8.24
N ILE A 335 -13.39 18.44 -9.50
CA ILE A 335 -12.09 18.45 -10.16
C ILE A 335 -11.86 19.85 -10.72
N SER A 336 -10.75 20.47 -10.34
CA SER A 336 -10.39 21.81 -10.78
C SER A 336 -8.89 21.94 -11.04
N ASN A 337 -8.51 22.95 -11.82
CA ASN A 337 -7.11 23.29 -12.09
C ASN A 337 -6.27 22.09 -12.56
N VAL A 338 -6.79 21.27 -13.46
CA VAL A 338 -6.09 20.13 -14.05
C VAL A 338 -5.62 20.50 -15.45
N THR A 339 -4.33 20.33 -15.71
CA THR A 339 -3.72 20.43 -17.03
C THR A 339 -3.19 19.09 -17.47
N ALA A 340 -3.60 18.63 -18.64
CA ALA A 340 -3.10 17.39 -19.23
C ALA A 340 -2.54 17.67 -20.63
N ARG A 341 -1.35 17.19 -20.91
CA ARG A 341 -0.66 17.31 -22.20
C ARG A 341 -0.27 15.94 -22.73
N GLU A 342 -0.16 15.81 -24.05
CA GLU A 342 0.23 14.57 -24.71
C GLU A 342 -0.68 13.40 -24.33
N VAL A 343 -1.99 13.65 -24.31
CA VAL A 343 -3.01 12.64 -23.98
C VAL A 343 -3.54 11.96 -25.23
N LYS A 344 -3.91 10.69 -25.10
CA LYS A 344 -4.53 9.93 -26.21
C LYS A 344 -6.04 9.94 -26.16
N CYS A 345 -6.63 10.12 -24.99
CA CYS A 345 -8.08 10.21 -24.78
C CYS A 345 -8.36 11.35 -23.81
N ALA A 346 -9.38 12.18 -24.09
CA ALA A 346 -9.65 13.35 -23.25
C ALA A 346 -10.25 12.97 -21.88
N ALA A 347 -11.16 12.03 -21.85
CA ALA A 347 -11.80 11.48 -20.64
C ALA A 347 -12.54 10.16 -20.98
#